data_6db4b963c418914923861c33ef346d26
#
_entry.id   6db4b963c418914923861c33ef346d26
#
_cell.length_a   1.000
_cell.length_b   1.000
_cell.length_c   1.000
_cell.angle_alpha   90.00
_cell.angle_beta   90.00
_cell.angle_gamma   90.00
#
_symmetry.space_group_name_H-M   'P 1'
#
loop_
_entity.id
_entity.type
_entity.pdbx_description
1 polymer ?
#
loop_
_entity_poly.entity_id
_entity_poly.type
_entity_poly.pdbx_seq_one_letter_code
_entity_poly.pdbx_strand_id
1 'polypeptide(L)'
;MFLSSYENKIDKKGRVSVPATFRSHINSMGYNGFITYPSFNHSALEACSQDRIEKLSNTIDSLNPFEEKRDFFATSILSESENLQFDTEGRVSFSEKLLKHAMIKTNVLFVGLGKTFQIWDPKNFDKFKIVARKKAYQNRSNLKWENKQKGELS
;
A
#
# COMPACT_ATOMS: atom_id res chain seq x y z
N MET A 1 7.36 6.42 -8.95
CA MET A 1 6.50 5.28 -8.64
C MET A 1 7.23 4.26 -7.76
N PHE A 2 6.47 3.38 -7.13
CA PHE A 2 7.01 2.35 -6.26
C PHE A 2 7.22 1.06 -7.05
N LEU A 3 8.44 0.60 -7.14
CA LEU A 3 8.82 -0.61 -7.86
C LEU A 3 9.70 -1.50 -6.99
N SER A 4 9.76 -2.78 -7.32
CA SER A 4 10.57 -3.77 -6.63
C SER A 4 10.07 -4.10 -5.23
N SER A 5 10.73 -5.04 -4.61
CA SER A 5 10.45 -5.42 -3.22
C SER A 5 11.75 -5.38 -2.42
N TYR A 6 11.65 -4.97 -1.16
CA TYR A 6 12.79 -4.77 -0.26
C TYR A 6 12.45 -5.30 1.12
N GLU A 7 13.32 -6.13 1.67
CA GLU A 7 13.14 -6.69 3.00
C GLU A 7 14.03 -5.98 4.01
N ASN A 8 13.45 -5.56 5.13
CA ASN A 8 14.18 -4.95 6.24
C ASN A 8 13.72 -5.55 7.57
N LYS A 9 14.59 -5.48 8.58
CA LYS A 9 14.26 -5.94 9.93
C LYS A 9 13.52 -4.87 10.71
N ILE A 10 12.50 -5.28 11.45
CA ILE A 10 11.80 -4.41 12.39
C ILE A 10 12.40 -4.60 13.78
N ASP A 11 12.56 -3.50 14.54
CA ASP A 11 13.08 -3.56 15.90
C ASP A 11 11.95 -3.84 16.91
N LYS A 12 12.32 -3.99 18.18
CA LYS A 12 11.38 -4.30 19.26
C LYS A 12 10.36 -3.20 19.52
N LYS A 13 10.64 -1.97 19.08
CA LYS A 13 9.73 -0.82 19.21
C LYS A 13 8.82 -0.64 18.00
N GLY A 14 8.85 -1.55 17.03
CA GLY A 14 8.05 -1.46 15.83
C GLY A 14 8.61 -0.54 14.76
N ARG A 15 9.89 -0.14 14.86
CA ARG A 15 10.54 0.75 13.90
C ARG A 15 11.22 -0.07 12.81
N VAL A 16 11.09 0.39 11.57
CA VAL A 16 11.71 -0.23 10.42
C VAL A 16 12.14 0.84 9.42
N SER A 17 13.30 0.65 8.78
CA SER A 17 13.75 1.51 7.69
C SER A 17 12.88 1.31 6.45
N VAL A 18 12.37 2.41 5.91
CA VAL A 18 11.65 2.39 4.63
C VAL A 18 12.69 2.39 3.51
N PRO A 19 12.50 1.61 2.43
CA PRO A 19 13.45 1.61 1.31
C PRO A 19 13.77 3.02 0.82
N ALA A 20 15.06 3.29 0.56
CA ALA A 20 15.51 4.63 0.15
C ALA A 20 14.80 5.12 -1.12
N THR A 21 14.55 4.24 -2.08
CA THR A 21 13.83 4.58 -3.31
C THR A 21 12.38 4.98 -3.04
N PHE A 22 11.73 4.34 -2.07
CA PHE A 22 10.37 4.68 -1.66
C PHE A 22 10.35 6.04 -0.95
N ARG A 23 11.29 6.27 -0.02
CA ARG A 23 11.42 7.55 0.68
C ARG A 23 11.68 8.70 -0.30
N SER A 24 12.57 8.48 -1.25
CA SER A 24 12.91 9.47 -2.27
C SER A 24 11.68 9.86 -3.10
N HIS A 25 10.90 8.88 -3.53
CA HIS A 25 9.67 9.12 -4.28
C HIS A 25 8.65 9.91 -3.45
N ILE A 26 8.44 9.51 -2.20
CA ILE A 26 7.51 10.19 -1.29
C ILE A 26 7.96 11.65 -1.06
N ASN A 27 9.25 11.86 -0.81
CA ASN A 27 9.80 13.21 -0.61
C ASN A 27 9.65 14.08 -1.86
N SER A 28 9.81 13.49 -3.05
CA SER A 28 9.62 14.22 -4.32
C SER A 28 8.19 14.73 -4.52
N MET A 29 7.23 14.11 -3.86
CA MET A 29 5.83 14.55 -3.85
C MET A 29 5.55 15.60 -2.77
N GLY A 30 6.53 15.96 -1.95
CA GLY A 30 6.40 16.96 -0.89
C GLY A 30 5.98 16.39 0.46
N TYR A 31 6.05 15.07 0.66
CA TYR A 31 5.63 14.42 1.91
C TYR A 31 6.83 13.84 2.65
N ASN A 32 6.68 13.68 3.96
CA ASN A 32 7.68 13.09 4.85
C ASN A 32 7.17 11.81 5.53
N GLY A 33 6.34 11.07 4.83
CA GLY A 33 5.73 9.86 5.36
C GLY A 33 4.66 9.34 4.43
N PHE A 34 3.90 8.37 4.88
CA PHE A 34 2.84 7.76 4.07
C PHE A 34 1.67 7.32 4.93
N ILE A 35 0.54 7.08 4.28
CA ILE A 35 -0.68 6.55 4.91
C ILE A 35 -0.70 5.04 4.71
N THR A 36 -1.05 4.30 5.75
CA THR A 36 -1.20 2.84 5.67
C THR A 36 -2.45 2.37 6.39
N TYR A 37 -3.06 1.32 5.86
CA TYR A 37 -4.25 0.70 6.43
C TYR A 37 -4.27 -0.80 6.14
N PRO A 38 -5.02 -1.59 6.93
CA PRO A 38 -5.13 -3.03 6.71
C PRO A 38 -5.75 -3.37 5.36
N SER A 39 -5.13 -4.27 4.62
CA SER A 39 -5.67 -4.75 3.34
C SER A 39 -6.96 -5.55 3.55
N PHE A 40 -7.92 -5.40 2.65
CA PHE A 40 -9.13 -6.24 2.64
C PHE A 40 -8.86 -7.66 2.19
N ASN A 41 -7.91 -7.80 1.27
CA ASN A 41 -7.72 -9.04 0.54
C ASN A 41 -6.58 -9.91 1.07
N HIS A 42 -5.73 -9.33 1.92
CA HIS A 42 -4.50 -9.98 2.35
C HIS A 42 -4.20 -9.72 3.82
N SER A 43 -3.45 -10.63 4.43
CA SER A 43 -2.80 -10.36 5.73
C SER A 43 -1.58 -9.46 5.47
N ALA A 44 -1.85 -8.22 5.07
CA ALA A 44 -0.86 -7.24 4.66
C ALA A 44 -1.41 -5.83 4.89
N LEU A 45 -0.57 -4.82 4.69
CA LEU A 45 -0.97 -3.42 4.78
C LEU A 45 -0.92 -2.80 3.38
N GLU A 46 -1.90 -1.98 3.07
CA GLU A 46 -1.88 -1.09 1.91
C GLU A 46 -1.20 0.21 2.33
N ALA A 47 -0.41 0.80 1.43
CA ALA A 47 0.30 2.04 1.71
C ALA A 47 0.27 2.98 0.50
N CYS A 48 0.09 4.27 0.76
CA CYS A 48 -0.02 5.27 -0.30
C CYS A 48 0.37 6.66 0.22
N SER A 49 0.49 7.60 -0.72
CA SER A 49 0.73 8.99 -0.39
C SER A 49 -0.54 9.70 0.09
N GLN A 50 -0.37 10.87 0.67
CA GLN A 50 -1.46 11.72 1.17
C GLN A 50 -2.51 12.01 0.09
N ASP A 51 -2.08 12.42 -1.10
CA ASP A 51 -3.00 12.72 -2.19
C ASP A 51 -3.76 11.48 -2.70
N ARG A 52 -3.17 10.30 -2.60
CA ARG A 52 -3.84 9.07 -2.99
C ARG A 52 -4.97 8.71 -2.01
N ILE A 53 -4.74 8.87 -0.71
CA ILE A 53 -5.79 8.62 0.30
C ILE A 53 -6.91 9.66 0.18
N GLU A 54 -6.60 10.89 -0.18
CA GLU A 54 -7.61 11.93 -0.44
C GLU A 54 -8.50 11.56 -1.62
N LYS A 55 -7.93 11.04 -2.71
CA LYS A 55 -8.70 10.54 -3.86
C LYS A 55 -9.62 9.40 -3.46
N LEU A 56 -9.11 8.47 -2.66
CA LEU A 56 -9.91 7.36 -2.16
C LEU A 56 -11.04 7.85 -1.26
N SER A 57 -10.76 8.79 -0.38
CA SER A 57 -11.77 9.44 0.46
C SER A 57 -12.87 10.10 -0.37
N ASN A 58 -12.50 10.82 -1.43
CA ASN A 58 -13.45 11.44 -2.34
C ASN A 58 -14.31 10.40 -3.06
N THR A 59 -13.72 9.29 -3.46
CA THR A 59 -14.45 8.17 -4.08
C THR A 59 -15.48 7.58 -3.12
N ILE A 60 -15.09 7.35 -1.87
CA ILE A 60 -15.99 6.85 -0.83
C ILE A 60 -17.11 7.87 -0.56
N ASP A 61 -16.76 9.16 -0.50
CA ASP A 61 -17.73 10.23 -0.22
C ASP A 61 -18.74 10.41 -1.37
N SER A 62 -18.38 10.00 -2.60
CA SER A 62 -19.30 10.04 -3.76
C SER A 62 -20.35 8.95 -3.73
N LEU A 63 -20.22 7.94 -2.87
CA LEU A 63 -21.23 6.90 -2.70
C LEU A 63 -22.48 7.49 -2.06
N ASN A 64 -23.65 6.87 -2.34
CA ASN A 64 -24.90 7.32 -1.77
C ASN A 64 -24.82 7.34 -0.23
N PRO A 65 -25.03 8.51 0.44
CA PRO A 65 -24.89 8.61 1.89
C PRO A 65 -25.93 7.80 2.67
N PHE A 66 -27.01 7.36 2.02
CA PHE A 66 -28.05 6.54 2.63
C PHE A 66 -27.79 5.03 2.45
N GLU A 67 -26.74 4.64 1.74
CA GLU A 67 -26.34 3.24 1.61
C GLU A 67 -25.27 2.88 2.65
N GLU A 68 -25.41 1.69 3.23
CA GLU A 68 -24.48 1.17 4.24
C GLU A 68 -23.06 1.00 3.71
N LYS A 69 -22.89 0.78 2.40
CA LYS A 69 -21.60 0.58 1.76
C LYS A 69 -20.61 1.72 2.03
N ARG A 70 -21.11 2.97 2.05
CA ARG A 70 -20.27 4.13 2.34
C ARG A 70 -19.64 4.01 3.73
N ASP A 71 -20.43 3.67 4.74
CA ASP A 71 -19.93 3.50 6.10
C ASP A 71 -18.99 2.31 6.22
N PHE A 72 -19.26 1.22 5.52
CA PHE A 72 -18.37 0.05 5.53
C PHE A 72 -16.99 0.39 4.98
N PHE A 73 -16.91 1.09 3.85
CA PHE A 73 -15.64 1.49 3.27
C PHE A 73 -14.91 2.56 4.09
N ALA A 74 -15.65 3.58 4.54
CA ALA A 74 -15.06 4.63 5.36
C ALA A 74 -14.50 4.07 6.67
N THR A 75 -15.22 3.19 7.32
CA THR A 75 -14.79 2.56 8.56
C THR A 75 -13.58 1.64 8.35
N SER A 76 -13.63 0.79 7.33
CA SER A 76 -12.60 -0.22 7.11
C SER A 76 -11.31 0.35 6.54
N ILE A 77 -11.37 1.49 5.87
CA ILE A 77 -10.19 2.12 5.27
C ILE A 77 -9.78 3.37 6.06
N LEU A 78 -10.67 4.36 6.11
CA LEU A 78 -10.29 5.67 6.64
C LEU A 78 -10.13 5.66 8.16
N SER A 79 -11.04 5.03 8.90
CA SER A 79 -10.91 4.95 10.36
C SER A 79 -9.75 4.07 10.82
N GLU A 80 -9.31 3.15 9.98
CA GLU A 80 -8.20 2.23 10.26
C GLU A 80 -6.86 2.73 9.73
N SER A 81 -6.85 3.84 9.00
CA SER A 81 -5.62 4.43 8.43
C SER A 81 -4.77 5.09 9.50
N GLU A 82 -3.47 4.93 9.37
CA GLU A 82 -2.47 5.62 10.19
C GLU A 82 -1.51 6.40 9.31
N ASN A 83 -1.19 7.62 9.74
CA ASN A 83 -0.21 8.47 9.07
C ASN A 83 1.15 8.24 9.73
N LEU A 84 2.06 7.59 9.01
CA LEU A 84 3.39 7.26 9.51
C LEU A 84 4.40 8.27 8.96
N GLN A 85 5.11 8.95 9.87
CA GLN A 85 6.12 9.95 9.50
C GLN A 85 7.52 9.33 9.58
N PHE A 86 8.40 9.71 8.67
CA PHE A 86 9.79 9.31 8.73
C PHE A 86 10.49 10.00 9.90
N ASP A 87 11.28 9.23 10.65
CA ASP A 87 12.20 9.81 11.62
C ASP A 87 13.49 10.29 10.90
N THR A 88 14.45 10.84 11.66
CA THR A 88 15.70 11.36 11.09
C THR A 88 16.54 10.30 10.37
N GLU A 89 16.29 9.02 10.65
CA GLU A 89 17.01 7.89 10.05
C GLU A 89 16.19 7.22 8.92
N GLY A 90 15.05 7.78 8.54
CA GLY A 90 14.22 7.24 7.47
C GLY A 90 13.40 6.02 7.90
N ARG A 91 13.15 5.86 9.19
CA ARG A 91 12.34 4.78 9.73
C ARG A 91 10.92 5.27 10.00
N VAL A 92 9.99 4.33 9.99
CA VAL A 92 8.62 4.54 10.50
C VAL A 92 8.37 3.59 11.66
N SER A 93 7.38 3.93 12.49
CA SER A 93 6.95 3.07 13.61
C SER A 93 5.56 2.52 13.31
N PHE A 94 5.44 1.21 13.20
CA PHE A 94 4.14 0.55 13.05
C PHE A 94 3.51 0.31 14.41
N SER A 95 2.19 0.54 14.50
CA SER A 95 1.42 0.17 15.69
C SER A 95 1.33 -1.35 15.81
N GLU A 96 1.10 -1.85 17.00
CA GLU A 96 0.84 -3.28 17.24
C GLU A 96 -0.34 -3.80 16.41
N LYS A 97 -1.37 -3.00 16.27
CA LYS A 97 -2.57 -3.33 15.50
C LYS A 97 -2.22 -3.63 14.04
N LEU A 98 -1.42 -2.79 13.40
CA LEU A 98 -0.99 -2.99 12.03
C LEU A 98 -0.10 -4.22 11.88
N LEU A 99 0.89 -4.37 12.77
CA LEU A 99 1.79 -5.52 12.75
C LEU A 99 1.03 -6.83 12.93
N LYS A 100 0.04 -6.83 13.80
CA LYS A 100 -0.80 -8.01 14.08
C LYS A 100 -1.63 -8.41 12.87
N HIS A 101 -2.26 -7.43 12.20
CA HIS A 101 -3.02 -7.69 10.99
C HIS A 101 -2.15 -8.31 9.89
N ALA A 102 -0.96 -7.78 9.69
CA ALA A 102 -0.03 -8.26 8.66
C ALA A 102 0.81 -9.46 9.12
N MET A 103 0.63 -9.93 10.34
CA MET A 103 1.36 -11.06 10.91
C MET A 103 2.88 -10.86 10.86
N ILE A 104 3.32 -9.61 11.00
CA ILE A 104 4.73 -9.22 10.97
C ILE A 104 5.35 -9.42 12.35
N LYS A 105 6.53 -10.05 12.40
CA LYS A 105 7.26 -10.33 13.66
C LYS A 105 8.64 -9.67 13.66
N THR A 106 9.53 -10.08 12.77
CA THR A 106 10.93 -9.64 12.74
C THR A 106 11.34 -9.04 11.41
N ASN A 107 10.77 -9.47 10.31
CA ASN A 107 11.11 -9.03 8.98
C ASN A 107 9.89 -8.43 8.29
N VAL A 108 10.11 -7.34 7.56
CA VAL A 108 9.08 -6.60 6.83
C VAL A 108 9.48 -6.54 5.37
N LEU A 109 8.56 -6.89 4.49
CA LEU A 109 8.76 -6.76 3.05
C LEU A 109 7.92 -5.59 2.52
N PHE A 110 8.60 -4.62 1.90
CA PHE A 110 7.97 -3.51 1.18
C PHE A 110 7.83 -3.90 -0.29
N VAL A 111 6.62 -3.87 -0.82
CA VAL A 111 6.31 -4.35 -2.18
C VAL A 111 5.75 -3.20 -3.01
N GLY A 112 6.49 -2.75 -4.00
CA GLY A 112 6.07 -1.67 -4.90
C GLY A 112 5.03 -2.16 -5.91
N LEU A 113 3.96 -1.39 -6.07
CA LEU A 113 2.85 -1.69 -6.99
C LEU A 113 2.51 -0.49 -7.90
N GLY A 114 3.51 0.33 -8.23
CA GLY A 114 3.33 1.50 -9.07
C GLY A 114 2.99 2.74 -8.28
N LYS A 115 1.75 3.16 -8.23
CA LYS A 115 1.32 4.35 -7.47
C LYS A 115 1.17 4.10 -5.98
N THR A 116 1.13 2.85 -5.58
CA THR A 116 0.99 2.43 -4.19
C THR A 116 2.02 1.35 -3.85
N PHE A 117 2.11 0.97 -2.60
CA PHE A 117 2.91 -0.17 -2.19
C PHE A 117 2.20 -0.93 -1.07
N GLN A 118 2.67 -2.13 -0.79
CA GLN A 118 2.15 -2.97 0.28
C GLN A 118 3.27 -3.33 1.24
N ILE A 119 2.86 -3.72 2.43
CA ILE A 119 3.77 -4.12 3.50
C ILE A 119 3.33 -5.50 3.97
N TRP A 120 4.24 -6.47 3.89
CA TRP A 120 3.97 -7.88 4.10
C TRP A 120 4.96 -8.53 5.07
N ASP A 121 4.51 -9.61 5.70
CA ASP A 121 5.42 -10.62 6.19
C ASP A 121 6.05 -11.32 4.97
N PRO A 122 7.39 -11.48 4.91
CA PRO A 122 8.04 -12.04 3.72
C PRO A 122 7.56 -13.43 3.31
N LYS A 123 7.34 -14.32 4.27
CA LYS A 123 6.87 -15.68 3.99
C LYS A 123 5.45 -15.71 3.43
N ASN A 124 4.58 -14.86 3.95
CA ASN A 124 3.21 -14.74 3.45
C ASN A 124 3.20 -14.15 2.04
N PHE A 125 4.07 -13.21 1.75
CA PHE A 125 4.19 -12.67 0.41
C PHE A 125 4.68 -13.72 -0.60
N ASP A 126 5.66 -14.55 -0.22
CA ASP A 126 6.15 -15.61 -1.10
C ASP A 126 5.03 -16.56 -1.53
N LYS A 127 4.15 -16.92 -0.61
CA LYS A 127 2.98 -17.75 -0.91
C LYS A 127 2.02 -17.05 -1.88
N PHE A 128 1.73 -15.80 -1.63
CA PHE A 128 0.84 -15.02 -2.49
C PHE A 128 1.45 -14.80 -3.88
N LYS A 129 2.74 -14.54 -3.95
CA LYS A 129 3.48 -14.32 -5.20
C LYS A 129 3.33 -15.48 -6.18
N ILE A 130 3.38 -16.72 -5.68
CA ILE A 130 3.19 -17.93 -6.49
C ILE A 130 1.78 -17.92 -7.11
N VAL A 131 0.76 -17.67 -6.30
CA VAL A 131 -0.64 -17.60 -6.75
C VAL A 131 -0.84 -16.47 -7.74
N ALA A 132 -0.29 -15.29 -7.44
CA ALA A 132 -0.41 -14.10 -8.28
C ALA A 132 0.19 -14.33 -9.67
N ARG A 133 1.38 -14.93 -9.73
CA ARG A 133 2.06 -15.23 -11.00
C ARG A 133 1.24 -16.18 -11.86
N LYS A 134 0.69 -17.23 -11.26
CA LYS A 134 -0.17 -18.19 -11.96
C LYS A 134 -1.43 -17.54 -12.52
N LYS A 135 -2.10 -16.74 -11.69
CA LYS A 135 -3.32 -16.03 -12.10
C LYS A 135 -3.03 -14.96 -13.17
N ALA A 136 -1.92 -14.26 -13.06
CA ALA A 136 -1.49 -13.30 -14.06
C ALA A 136 -1.28 -13.96 -15.42
N TYR A 137 -0.61 -15.11 -15.44
CA TYR A 137 -0.42 -15.88 -16.65
C TYR A 137 -1.74 -16.33 -17.27
N GLN A 138 -2.67 -16.86 -16.46
CA GLN A 138 -3.99 -17.29 -16.90
C GLN A 138 -4.82 -16.14 -17.49
N ASN A 139 -4.61 -14.92 -17.00
CA ASN A 139 -5.37 -13.73 -17.41
C ASN A 139 -4.56 -12.76 -18.26
N ARG A 140 -3.44 -13.20 -18.83
CA ARG A 140 -2.51 -12.33 -19.57
C ARG A 140 -3.15 -11.58 -20.75
N SER A 141 -4.17 -12.15 -21.36
CA SER A 141 -4.90 -11.51 -22.49
C SER A 141 -5.70 -10.28 -22.05
N ASN A 142 -5.99 -10.14 -20.75
CA ASN A 142 -6.73 -8.99 -20.22
C ASN A 142 -5.83 -7.76 -20.06
N LEU A 143 -4.50 -7.95 -20.03
CA LEU A 143 -3.54 -6.86 -19.91
C LEU A 143 -3.21 -6.31 -21.29
N LYS A 144 -3.69 -5.09 -21.57
CA LYS A 144 -3.46 -4.39 -22.84
C LYS A 144 -2.67 -3.11 -22.58
N TRP A 145 -1.74 -2.81 -23.51
CA TRP A 145 -0.98 -1.57 -23.43
C TRP A 145 -1.88 -0.37 -23.65
N GLU A 146 -1.61 0.73 -22.94
CA GLU A 146 -2.29 2.00 -23.16
C GLU A 146 -2.08 2.47 -24.60
N ASN A 147 -3.16 2.80 -25.31
CA ASN A 147 -3.10 3.26 -26.70
C ASN A 147 -3.16 4.78 -26.75
N LYS A 148 -2.00 5.43 -26.79
CA LYS A 148 -1.88 6.90 -26.87
C LYS A 148 -2.45 7.50 -28.14
N GLN A 149 -2.49 6.76 -29.25
CA GLN A 149 -3.02 7.24 -30.53
C GLN A 149 -4.53 7.52 -30.49
N LYS A 150 -5.27 6.81 -29.65
CA LYS A 150 -6.70 7.08 -29.47
C LYS A 150 -6.98 8.38 -28.72
N GLY A 151 -6.05 8.82 -27.87
CA GLY A 151 -6.14 10.10 -27.18
C GLY A 151 -5.82 11.29 -28.07
N GLU A 152 -4.97 11.13 -29.05
CA GLU A 152 -4.57 12.17 -30.00
C GLU A 152 -5.60 12.39 -31.11
N LEU A 153 -6.43 11.39 -31.41
CA LEU A 153 -7.47 11.43 -32.43
C LEU A 153 -8.85 11.88 -31.91
N SER A 154 -8.97 12.00 -30.61
CA SER A 154 -10.16 12.48 -29.93
C SER A 154 -9.97 13.90 -29.46
#